data_533cab478dec2d2bfe811dcf2f8b1d8d
#
_entry.id   533cab478dec2d2bfe811dcf2f8b1d8d
#
_cell.length_a   1.000
_cell.length_b   1.000
_cell.length_c   1.000
_cell.angle_alpha   90.00
_cell.angle_beta   90.00
_cell.angle_gamma   90.00
#
_symmetry.space_group_name_H-M   'P 1'
#
loop_
_entity.id
_entity.type
_entity.pdbx_description
1 polymer ?
#
loop_
_entity_poly.entity_id
_entity_poly.type
_entity_poly.pdbx_seq_one_letter_code
_entity_poly.pdbx_strand_id
1 'polypeptide(L)'
;MKEKSSVKDWYRFAEMYANTAGFLLDNRKPPYDAVGYLSGLSTECAMKGFLLERNPGVPLPETHNLRELCQACAWFEDKFSHLLEDCQALGRFATPSGFPSFERASPEDAGHALKTAQTVLSQTLEQTQGPAMTL
;
A
#
# COMPACT_ATOMS: atom_id res chain seq x y z
N MET A 1 -21.49 -15.50 -11.99
CA MET A 1 -20.25 -15.87 -11.28
C MET A 1 -19.37 -14.64 -11.08
N LYS A 2 -18.88 -14.46 -9.90
CA LYS A 2 -18.06 -13.31 -9.57
C LYS A 2 -16.62 -13.56 -9.99
N GLU A 3 -16.07 -12.66 -10.77
CA GLU A 3 -14.67 -12.78 -11.16
C GLU A 3 -13.76 -12.44 -9.98
N LYS A 4 -12.64 -13.14 -9.89
CA LYS A 4 -11.62 -12.82 -8.92
C LYS A 4 -10.83 -11.61 -9.41
N SER A 5 -10.50 -10.71 -8.50
CA SER A 5 -9.63 -9.60 -8.83
C SER A 5 -8.26 -10.13 -9.22
N SER A 6 -7.67 -9.55 -10.24
CA SER A 6 -6.37 -9.95 -10.73
C SER A 6 -5.26 -9.17 -10.04
N VAL A 7 -4.03 -9.68 -10.14
CA VAL A 7 -2.85 -8.96 -9.67
C VAL A 7 -2.78 -7.58 -10.31
N LYS A 8 -3.10 -7.49 -11.61
CA LYS A 8 -3.12 -6.20 -12.32
C LYS A 8 -4.10 -5.21 -11.71
N ASP A 9 -5.28 -5.69 -11.28
CA ASP A 9 -6.28 -4.81 -10.67
C ASP A 9 -5.77 -4.22 -9.37
N TRP A 10 -5.14 -5.04 -8.52
CA TRP A 10 -4.58 -4.57 -7.27
C TRP A 10 -3.51 -3.50 -7.50
N TYR A 11 -2.59 -3.73 -8.43
CA TYR A 11 -1.52 -2.75 -8.72
C TYR A 11 -2.07 -1.49 -9.39
N ARG A 12 -3.08 -1.62 -10.24
CA ARG A 12 -3.72 -0.46 -10.88
C ARG A 12 -4.31 0.47 -9.81
N PHE A 13 -5.02 -0.09 -8.84
CA PHE A 13 -5.57 0.71 -7.75
C PHE A 13 -4.49 1.24 -6.83
N ALA A 14 -3.45 0.47 -6.56
CA ALA A 14 -2.33 0.94 -5.77
C ALA A 14 -1.69 2.19 -6.40
N GLU A 15 -1.43 2.15 -7.70
CA GLU A 15 -0.86 3.28 -8.42
C GLU A 15 -1.81 4.48 -8.44
N MET A 16 -3.09 4.22 -8.66
CA MET A 16 -4.09 5.28 -8.73
C MET A 16 -4.19 6.02 -7.39
N TYR A 17 -4.23 5.28 -6.28
CA TYR A 17 -4.29 5.90 -4.97
C TYR A 17 -3.03 6.71 -4.65
N ALA A 18 -1.84 6.16 -4.96
CA ALA A 18 -0.59 6.86 -4.72
C ALA A 18 -0.48 8.13 -5.57
N ASN A 19 -0.86 8.05 -6.84
CA ASN A 19 -0.82 9.20 -7.73
C ASN A 19 -1.81 10.27 -7.28
N THR A 20 -3.00 9.86 -6.84
CA THR A 20 -4.00 10.80 -6.33
C THR A 20 -3.48 11.48 -5.05
N ALA A 21 -2.89 10.72 -4.14
CA ALA A 21 -2.31 11.28 -2.93
C ALA A 21 -1.21 12.30 -3.26
N GLY A 22 -0.35 11.98 -4.21
CA GLY A 22 0.71 12.89 -4.65
C GLY A 22 0.15 14.17 -5.26
N PHE A 23 -0.88 14.04 -6.09
CA PHE A 23 -1.55 15.18 -6.70
C PHE A 23 -2.14 16.10 -5.62
N LEU A 24 -2.80 15.52 -4.61
CA LEU A 24 -3.39 16.29 -3.52
C LEU A 24 -2.32 16.98 -2.68
N LEU A 25 -1.20 16.31 -2.44
CA LEU A 25 -0.14 16.89 -1.63
C LEU A 25 0.50 18.11 -2.30
N ASP A 26 0.48 18.17 -3.63
CA ASP A 26 1.03 19.29 -4.39
C ASP A 26 0.10 20.50 -4.43
N ASN A 27 -1.11 20.38 -3.90
CA ASN A 27 -2.04 21.50 -3.87
C ASN A 27 -1.56 22.59 -2.91
N ARG A 28 -2.08 23.78 -3.14
CA ARG A 28 -1.79 24.97 -2.34
C ARG A 28 -2.17 24.78 -0.88
N LYS A 29 -3.30 24.09 -0.64
CA LYS A 29 -3.78 23.73 0.70
C LYS A 29 -4.06 22.23 0.70
N PRO A 30 -3.04 21.41 0.88
CA PRO A 30 -3.22 19.97 0.77
C PRO A 30 -4.16 19.43 1.86
N PRO A 31 -5.07 18.52 1.51
CA PRO A 31 -5.87 17.81 2.50
C PRO A 31 -5.02 16.69 3.10
N TYR A 32 -4.20 17.01 4.08
CA TYR A 32 -3.21 16.08 4.61
C TYR A 32 -3.81 14.77 5.12
N ASP A 33 -4.99 14.84 5.73
CA ASP A 33 -5.65 13.62 6.22
C ASP A 33 -6.00 12.68 5.08
N ALA A 34 -6.50 13.24 3.97
CA ALA A 34 -6.82 12.44 2.79
C ALA A 34 -5.56 11.85 2.15
N VAL A 35 -4.46 12.60 2.12
CA VAL A 35 -3.19 12.09 1.62
C VAL A 35 -2.76 10.87 2.42
N GLY A 36 -2.86 10.94 3.74
CA GLY A 36 -2.53 9.81 4.61
C GLY A 36 -3.41 8.60 4.35
N TYR A 37 -4.71 8.81 4.28
CA TYR A 37 -5.66 7.72 4.06
C TYR A 37 -5.46 7.04 2.69
N LEU A 38 -5.33 7.83 1.64
CA LEU A 38 -5.11 7.30 0.28
C LEU A 38 -3.78 6.57 0.17
N SER A 39 -2.75 7.08 0.86
CA SER A 39 -1.46 6.39 0.91
C SER A 39 -1.60 5.02 1.57
N GLY A 40 -2.42 4.92 2.62
CA GLY A 40 -2.74 3.64 3.25
C GLY A 40 -3.44 2.68 2.32
N LEU A 41 -4.43 3.17 1.56
CA LEU A 41 -5.14 2.35 0.57
C LEU A 41 -4.20 1.85 -0.53
N SER A 42 -3.31 2.71 -1.00
CA SER A 42 -2.30 2.33 -1.99
C SER A 42 -1.44 1.19 -1.47
N THR A 43 -0.95 1.33 -0.25
CA THR A 43 -0.08 0.34 0.39
C THR A 43 -0.78 -0.99 0.56
N GLU A 44 -2.03 -0.96 1.02
CA GLU A 44 -2.82 -2.19 1.17
C GLU A 44 -2.99 -2.90 -0.17
N CYS A 45 -3.36 -2.17 -1.21
CA CYS A 45 -3.55 -2.75 -2.54
C CYS A 45 -2.25 -3.33 -3.10
N ALA A 46 -1.14 -2.63 -2.92
CA ALA A 46 0.16 -3.11 -3.42
C ALA A 46 0.56 -4.41 -2.73
N MET A 47 0.40 -4.48 -1.42
CA MET A 47 0.78 -5.69 -0.67
C MET A 47 -0.15 -6.86 -0.97
N LYS A 48 -1.45 -6.61 -1.13
CA LYS A 48 -2.40 -7.67 -1.50
C LYS A 48 -2.13 -8.19 -2.91
N GLY A 49 -1.78 -7.29 -3.83
CA GLY A 49 -1.38 -7.71 -5.18
C GLY A 49 -0.14 -8.58 -5.15
N PHE A 50 0.85 -8.20 -4.35
CA PHE A 50 2.08 -8.97 -4.18
C PHE A 50 1.79 -10.36 -3.61
N LEU A 51 0.96 -10.45 -2.58
CA LEU A 51 0.60 -11.73 -1.97
C LEU A 51 -0.16 -12.63 -2.93
N LEU A 52 -1.08 -12.05 -3.69
CA LEU A 52 -1.84 -12.82 -4.67
C LEU A 52 -0.91 -13.40 -5.75
N GLU A 53 0.07 -12.62 -6.18
CA GLU A 53 1.01 -13.08 -7.18
C GLU A 53 1.93 -14.17 -6.65
N ARG A 54 2.43 -14.00 -5.43
CA ARG A 54 3.38 -14.94 -4.85
C ARG A 54 2.74 -16.23 -4.37
N ASN A 55 1.47 -16.18 -4.03
CA ASN A 55 0.78 -17.34 -3.47
C ASN A 55 -0.59 -17.52 -4.11
N PRO A 56 -0.62 -17.76 -5.44
CA PRO A 56 -1.89 -17.92 -6.15
C PRO A 56 -2.66 -19.12 -5.62
N GLY A 57 -3.97 -18.99 -5.56
CA GLY A 57 -4.83 -20.05 -5.06
C GLY A 57 -5.04 -20.04 -3.57
N VAL A 58 -4.30 -19.22 -2.82
CA VAL A 58 -4.52 -19.03 -1.39
C VAL A 58 -5.32 -17.76 -1.20
N PRO A 59 -6.40 -17.78 -0.40
CA PRO A 59 -7.19 -16.57 -0.17
C PRO A 59 -6.33 -15.47 0.45
N LEU A 60 -6.57 -14.23 -0.01
CA LEU A 60 -5.89 -13.09 0.58
C LEU A 60 -6.33 -12.90 2.04
N PRO A 61 -5.43 -12.41 2.91
CA PRO A 61 -5.82 -12.08 4.27
C PRO A 61 -6.96 -11.05 4.26
N GLU A 62 -7.96 -11.27 5.09
CA GLU A 62 -9.10 -10.34 5.20
C GLU A 62 -8.81 -9.26 6.24
N THR A 63 -7.63 -8.70 6.19
CA THR A 63 -7.22 -7.66 7.13
C THR A 63 -6.93 -6.37 6.38
N HIS A 64 -7.14 -5.24 7.06
CA HIS A 64 -6.72 -3.93 6.61
C HIS A 64 -5.51 -3.45 7.41
N ASN A 65 -4.96 -4.29 8.26
CA ASN A 65 -3.79 -3.94 9.09
C ASN A 65 -2.53 -4.01 8.24
N LEU A 66 -1.94 -2.85 7.99
CA LEU A 66 -0.80 -2.75 7.07
C LEU A 66 0.45 -3.45 7.61
N ARG A 67 0.66 -3.44 8.92
CA ARG A 67 1.80 -4.16 9.50
C ARG A 67 1.65 -5.66 9.30
N GLU A 68 0.47 -6.20 9.52
CA GLU A 68 0.21 -7.63 9.29
C GLU A 68 0.43 -8.01 7.83
N LEU A 69 -0.05 -7.18 6.91
CA LEU A 69 0.16 -7.43 5.48
C LEU A 69 1.64 -7.37 5.13
N CYS A 70 2.36 -6.41 5.70
CA CYS A 70 3.79 -6.27 5.48
C CYS A 70 4.54 -7.50 6.01
N GLN A 71 4.16 -8.04 7.17
CA GLN A 71 4.75 -9.26 7.70
C GLN A 71 4.51 -10.44 6.77
N ALA A 72 3.31 -10.54 6.20
CA ALA A 72 3.00 -11.59 5.24
C ALA A 72 3.87 -11.46 3.98
N CYS A 73 4.05 -10.24 3.49
CA CYS A 73 4.93 -9.99 2.34
C CYS A 73 6.38 -10.33 2.68
N ALA A 74 6.84 -10.02 3.88
CA ALA A 74 8.20 -10.30 4.32
C ALA A 74 8.50 -11.80 4.33
N TRP A 75 7.49 -12.63 4.50
CA TRP A 75 7.64 -14.07 4.41
C TRP A 75 8.20 -14.51 3.04
N PHE A 76 7.76 -13.82 1.97
CA PHE A 76 8.18 -14.13 0.60
C PHE A 76 9.39 -13.31 0.15
N GLU A 77 9.56 -12.10 0.68
CA GLU A 77 10.65 -11.22 0.32
C GLU A 77 11.10 -10.43 1.54
N ASP A 78 12.27 -10.75 2.03
CA ASP A 78 12.78 -10.21 3.31
C ASP A 78 12.92 -8.68 3.33
N LYS A 79 13.06 -8.05 2.17
CA LYS A 79 13.15 -6.58 2.12
C LYS A 79 11.94 -5.88 2.73
N PHE A 80 10.78 -6.53 2.77
CA PHE A 80 9.61 -5.97 3.43
C PHE A 80 9.78 -5.83 4.93
N SER A 81 10.68 -6.61 5.54
CA SER A 81 10.91 -6.53 6.98
C SER A 81 11.40 -5.15 7.42
N HIS A 82 12.00 -4.39 6.52
CA HIS A 82 12.47 -3.03 6.81
C HIS A 82 11.34 -2.00 6.75
N LEU A 83 10.16 -2.39 6.33
CA LEU A 83 9.01 -1.48 6.16
C LEU A 83 7.94 -1.67 7.23
N LEU A 84 8.15 -2.57 8.18
CA LEU A 84 7.14 -2.90 9.19
C LEU A 84 6.71 -1.68 10.01
N GLU A 85 7.66 -0.90 10.49
CA GLU A 85 7.36 0.27 11.30
C GLU A 85 6.69 1.37 10.49
N ASP A 86 7.13 1.58 9.25
CA ASP A 86 6.51 2.57 8.37
C ASP A 86 5.07 2.18 8.06
N CYS A 87 4.83 0.90 7.81
CA CYS A 87 3.47 0.40 7.56
C CYS A 87 2.60 0.56 8.80
N GLN A 88 3.15 0.31 10.00
CA GLN A 88 2.40 0.50 11.23
C GLN A 88 2.01 1.98 11.40
N ALA A 89 2.95 2.89 11.17
CA ALA A 89 2.68 4.32 11.27
C ALA A 89 1.61 4.76 10.26
N LEU A 90 1.68 4.23 9.04
CA LEU A 90 0.70 4.53 8.00
C LEU A 90 -0.69 4.03 8.36
N GLY A 91 -0.77 2.93 9.09
CA GLY A 91 -2.04 2.33 9.48
C GLY A 91 -2.93 3.20 10.35
N ARG A 92 -2.39 4.25 10.95
CA ARG A 92 -3.16 5.14 11.84
C ARG A 92 -4.27 5.89 11.12
N PHE A 93 -4.21 6.00 9.80
CA PHE A 93 -5.20 6.75 9.02
C PHE A 93 -6.45 5.96 8.69
N ALA A 94 -6.51 4.69 9.05
CA ALA A 94 -7.66 3.84 8.82
C ALA A 94 -8.08 3.12 10.10
N THR A 95 -9.39 2.82 10.18
CA THR A 95 -9.91 1.97 11.25
C THR A 95 -9.67 0.50 10.90
N PRO A 96 -9.82 -0.43 11.88
CA PRO A 96 -9.68 -1.86 11.58
C PRO A 96 -10.60 -2.36 10.46
N SER A 97 -11.74 -1.71 10.24
CA SER A 97 -12.66 -2.07 9.16
C SER A 97 -12.34 -1.37 7.84
N GLY A 98 -11.28 -0.59 7.78
CA GLY A 98 -10.84 0.04 6.54
C GLY A 98 -11.39 1.44 6.28
N PHE A 99 -12.26 1.95 7.16
CA PHE A 99 -12.76 3.31 7.02
C PHE A 99 -11.74 4.33 7.53
N PRO A 100 -11.85 5.61 7.11
CA PRO A 100 -10.96 6.66 7.65
C PRO A 100 -11.09 6.79 9.17
N SER A 101 -9.97 7.06 9.82
CA SER A 101 -9.90 7.08 11.29
C SER A 101 -10.15 8.45 11.92
N PHE A 102 -10.34 9.50 11.19
CA PHE A 102 -10.43 10.88 11.71
C PHE A 102 -9.15 11.37 12.38
N GLU A 103 -8.05 10.64 12.25
CA GLU A 103 -6.74 11.08 12.70
C GLU A 103 -6.30 12.29 11.88
N ARG A 104 -5.80 13.33 12.56
CA ARG A 104 -5.30 14.49 11.83
C ARG A 104 -3.84 14.29 11.45
N ALA A 105 -3.49 14.68 10.24
CA ALA A 105 -2.14 14.55 9.72
C ALA A 105 -1.47 15.92 9.63
N SER A 106 -0.22 16.01 10.09
CA SER A 106 0.62 17.15 9.82
C SER A 106 1.16 17.07 8.38
N PRO A 107 1.74 18.16 7.84
CA PRO A 107 2.43 18.06 6.55
C PRO A 107 3.49 16.96 6.53
N GLU A 108 4.26 16.82 7.61
CA GLU A 108 5.28 15.77 7.73
C GLU A 108 4.68 14.39 7.73
N ASP A 109 3.57 14.19 8.44
CA ASP A 109 2.87 12.91 8.48
C ASP A 109 2.39 12.51 7.10
N ALA A 110 1.79 13.45 6.37
CA ALA A 110 1.28 13.20 5.02
C ALA A 110 2.43 12.89 4.05
N GLY A 111 3.52 13.63 4.13
CA GLY A 111 4.70 13.39 3.30
C GLY A 111 5.30 12.03 3.56
N HIS A 112 5.42 11.65 4.83
CA HIS A 112 5.93 10.34 5.20
C HIS A 112 5.00 9.22 4.73
N ALA A 113 3.69 9.42 4.87
CA ALA A 113 2.70 8.44 4.42
C ALA A 113 2.82 8.18 2.93
N LEU A 114 2.90 9.24 2.14
CA LEU A 114 3.04 9.10 0.69
C LEU A 114 4.36 8.42 0.33
N LYS A 115 5.45 8.80 0.99
CA LYS A 115 6.75 8.18 0.74
C LYS A 115 6.71 6.68 1.04
N THR A 116 6.07 6.29 2.12
CA THR A 116 5.91 4.87 2.46
C THR A 116 5.13 4.14 1.38
N ALA A 117 4.01 4.72 0.92
CA ALA A 117 3.21 4.12 -0.14
C ALA A 117 4.02 3.95 -1.42
N GLN A 118 4.77 4.98 -1.81
CA GLN A 118 5.61 4.92 -3.00
C GLN A 118 6.70 3.86 -2.87
N THR A 119 7.30 3.75 -1.69
CA THR A 119 8.35 2.76 -1.43
C THR A 119 7.78 1.33 -1.52
N VAL A 120 6.62 1.09 -0.89
CA VAL A 120 5.98 -0.22 -0.94
C VAL A 120 5.59 -0.59 -2.36
N LEU A 121 4.98 0.35 -3.08
CA LEU A 121 4.57 0.11 -4.47
C LEU A 121 5.78 -0.22 -5.34
N SER A 122 6.85 0.57 -5.22
CA SER A 122 8.08 0.33 -5.96
C SER A 122 8.68 -1.04 -5.62
N GLN A 123 8.67 -1.41 -4.34
CA GLN A 123 9.19 -2.70 -3.89
C GLN A 123 8.37 -3.85 -4.48
N THR A 124 7.04 -3.75 -4.48
CA THR A 124 6.18 -4.82 -5.03
C THR A 124 6.36 -4.94 -6.53
N LEU A 125 6.42 -3.84 -7.25
CA LEU A 125 6.60 -3.86 -8.70
C LEU A 125 7.97 -4.38 -9.08
N GLU A 126 9.01 -4.00 -8.35
CA GLU A 126 10.36 -4.48 -8.58
C GLU A 126 10.44 -6.00 -8.44
N GLN A 127 9.83 -6.55 -7.40
CA GLN A 127 9.84 -7.99 -7.18
C GLN A 127 9.01 -8.74 -8.21
N THR A 128 7.91 -8.14 -8.65
CA THR A 128 7.03 -8.73 -9.67
C THR A 128 7.72 -8.78 -11.02
N GLN A 129 8.40 -7.71 -11.42
CA GLN A 129 9.03 -7.61 -12.71
C GLN A 129 10.40 -8.28 -12.75
N GLY A 130 11.15 -8.20 -11.65
CA GLY A 130 12.39 -8.92 -11.44
C GLY A 130 13.33 -9.09 -12.61
N PRO A 131 14.29 -10.03 -12.49
CA PRO A 131 15.27 -10.29 -13.57
C PRO A 131 14.68 -10.73 -14.88
N ALA A 132 13.48 -11.32 -14.87
CA ALA A 132 12.82 -11.78 -16.10
C ALA A 132 12.56 -10.66 -17.08
N MET A 133 12.51 -9.44 -16.62
CA MET A 133 12.22 -8.28 -17.45
C MET A 133 13.46 -7.68 -18.10
N THR A 134 14.64 -8.21 -17.81
CA THR A 134 15.90 -7.63 -18.30
C THR A 134 16.45 -8.32 -19.54
N LEU A 135 15.67 -9.11 -20.17
CA LEU A 135 16.11 -9.84 -21.38
C LEU A 135 16.45 -8.95 -22.54
#